data_6506489c686dde0f23120d86c8b3513a
#
_entry.id   6506489c686dde0f23120d86c8b3513a
#
_cell.length_a   1.000
_cell.length_b   1.000
_cell.length_c   1.000
_cell.angle_alpha   90.00
_cell.angle_beta   90.00
_cell.angle_gamma   90.00
#
_symmetry.space_group_name_H-M   'P 1'
#
loop_
_entity.id
_entity.type
_entity.pdbx_description
1 polymer ?
#
loop_
_entity_poly.entity_id
_entity_poly.type
_entity_poly.pdbx_seq_one_letter_code
_entity_poly.pdbx_strand_id
1 'polypeptide(L)'
;EAAVAAGQPKDSAAPPDADAAIRKALAALIGSQAMLAMVHTDDFVRRVVATVDNLDRTHAAPRLWPVVPAPGRFATVRAGDGSEQIAPANASRYAPFVAFVESIDTARAAALYVQWYPMFQQAYRELGYPQGYFNDRMVAVIDRLLATPEPAPPLTVRLTEVKGPIASERPWVRYEFADPALEALPAGSKMLLRMGPEQAQRLKGKLAAFRAAITRAAPR
;
A
#
# COMPACT_ATOMS: atom_id res chain seq x y z
N GLU A 1 -10.36 42.22 -31.35
CA GLU A 1 -9.29 41.51 -30.63
C GLU A 1 -9.49 41.72 -29.13
N ALA A 2 -10.11 40.78 -28.48
CA ALA A 2 -10.21 40.74 -27.04
C ALA A 2 -9.71 39.36 -26.57
N ALA A 3 -8.50 39.34 -26.01
CA ALA A 3 -7.90 38.17 -25.39
C ALA A 3 -8.68 37.83 -24.11
N VAL A 4 -9.34 36.66 -24.11
CA VAL A 4 -9.95 36.07 -22.92
C VAL A 4 -8.83 35.51 -22.06
N ALA A 5 -8.51 36.20 -20.96
CA ALA A 5 -7.62 35.70 -19.93
C ALA A 5 -8.31 34.51 -19.23
N ALA A 6 -7.84 33.30 -19.52
CA ALA A 6 -8.19 32.09 -18.79
C ALA A 6 -7.67 32.23 -17.36
N GLY A 7 -8.60 32.34 -16.40
CA GLY A 7 -8.27 32.38 -14.98
C GLY A 7 -7.54 31.08 -14.57
N GLN A 8 -6.33 31.23 -14.10
CA GLN A 8 -5.60 30.17 -13.43
C GLN A 8 -6.40 29.72 -12.19
N PRO A 9 -6.56 28.41 -11.94
CA PRO A 9 -7.15 27.95 -10.69
C PRO A 9 -6.21 28.41 -9.56
N LYS A 10 -6.76 29.15 -8.61
CA LYS A 10 -6.07 29.56 -7.38
C LYS A 10 -5.47 28.32 -6.72
N ASP A 11 -4.17 28.39 -6.43
CA ASP A 11 -3.48 27.46 -5.55
C ASP A 11 -4.29 27.30 -4.26
N SER A 12 -5.00 26.20 -4.13
CA SER A 12 -5.64 25.79 -2.90
C SER A 12 -4.56 25.10 -2.05
N ALA A 13 -3.75 25.92 -1.38
CA ALA A 13 -2.94 25.42 -0.27
C ALA A 13 -3.89 24.70 0.70
N ALA A 14 -3.53 23.49 1.12
CA ALA A 14 -4.31 22.78 2.13
C ALA A 14 -4.51 23.70 3.33
N PRO A 15 -5.72 23.80 3.90
CA PRO A 15 -5.95 24.68 5.04
C PRO A 15 -5.00 24.29 6.17
N PRO A 16 -4.51 25.23 6.98
CA PRO A 16 -3.52 24.99 8.04
C PRO A 16 -3.95 23.93 9.08
N ASP A 17 -5.20 23.47 9.00
CA ASP A 17 -5.83 22.47 9.88
C ASP A 17 -6.16 21.14 9.18
N ALA A 18 -5.65 20.92 7.94
CA ALA A 18 -6.00 19.74 7.16
C ALA A 18 -5.57 18.45 7.88
N ASP A 19 -4.38 18.40 8.45
CA ASP A 19 -3.90 17.20 9.15
C ASP A 19 -4.72 16.91 10.43
N ALA A 20 -5.18 17.92 11.15
CA ALA A 20 -6.05 17.74 12.30
C ALA A 20 -7.42 17.20 11.89
N ALA A 21 -8.00 17.74 10.81
CA ALA A 21 -9.26 17.25 10.24
C ALA A 21 -9.15 15.80 9.74
N ILE A 22 -8.06 15.46 9.05
CA ILE A 22 -7.75 14.10 8.59
C ILE A 22 -7.63 13.15 9.79
N ARG A 23 -6.84 13.51 10.79
CA ARG A 23 -6.67 12.72 12.01
C ARG A 23 -8.01 12.44 12.71
N LYS A 24 -8.86 13.45 12.86
CA LYS A 24 -10.20 13.33 13.44
C LYS A 24 -11.09 12.38 12.62
N ALA A 25 -11.08 12.51 11.30
CA ALA A 25 -11.88 11.66 10.42
C ALA A 25 -11.38 10.21 10.40
N LEU A 26 -10.05 9.99 10.40
CA LEU A 26 -9.45 8.65 10.53
C LEU A 26 -9.80 8.02 11.88
N ALA A 27 -9.74 8.78 12.98
CA ALA A 27 -10.14 8.29 14.30
C ALA A 27 -11.62 7.89 14.32
N ALA A 28 -12.51 8.65 13.69
CA ALA A 28 -13.92 8.33 13.57
C ALA A 28 -14.19 7.13 12.66
N LEU A 29 -13.41 6.94 11.59
CA LEU A 29 -13.51 5.79 10.69
C LEU A 29 -13.03 4.51 11.38
N ILE A 30 -11.88 4.56 12.05
CA ILE A 30 -11.21 3.42 12.66
C ILE A 30 -11.87 3.00 13.98
N GLY A 31 -12.35 3.97 14.76
CA GLY A 31 -13.11 3.74 16.00
C GLY A 31 -12.31 3.17 17.19
N SER A 32 -11.04 2.84 17.01
CA SER A 32 -10.18 2.25 18.05
C SER A 32 -8.83 2.96 18.13
N GLN A 33 -8.44 3.39 19.33
CA GLN A 33 -7.14 4.03 19.56
C GLN A 33 -5.96 3.07 19.28
N ALA A 34 -6.11 1.80 19.63
CA ALA A 34 -5.09 0.78 19.37
C ALA A 34 -4.87 0.57 17.87
N MET A 35 -5.95 0.59 17.08
CA MET A 35 -5.86 0.47 15.61
C MET A 35 -5.38 1.76 14.96
N LEU A 36 -5.74 2.93 15.52
CA LEU A 36 -5.24 4.21 15.04
C LEU A 36 -3.70 4.32 15.17
N ALA A 37 -3.12 3.69 16.19
CA ALA A 37 -1.67 3.60 16.34
C ALA A 37 -0.96 2.82 15.22
N MET A 38 -1.70 2.08 14.38
CA MET A 38 -1.18 1.42 13.18
C MET A 38 -1.10 2.35 11.96
N VAL A 39 -1.55 3.61 12.09
CA VAL A 39 -1.64 4.58 11.00
C VAL A 39 -0.75 5.79 11.27
N HIS A 40 0.06 6.17 10.30
CA HIS A 40 0.75 7.45 10.31
C HIS A 40 -0.22 8.54 9.84
N THR A 41 -0.67 9.37 10.77
CA THR A 41 -1.64 10.43 10.48
C THR A 41 -1.00 11.70 9.93
N ASP A 42 0.30 11.89 10.15
CA ASP A 42 1.06 13.02 9.61
C ASP A 42 1.35 12.79 8.12
N ASP A 43 1.12 13.81 7.30
CA ASP A 43 1.25 13.72 5.84
C ASP A 43 0.46 12.56 5.20
N PHE A 44 -0.66 12.16 5.82
CA PHE A 44 -1.39 10.95 5.45
C PHE A 44 -1.72 10.88 3.96
N VAL A 45 -2.23 11.97 3.38
CA VAL A 45 -2.59 12.04 1.95
C VAL A 45 -1.38 11.79 1.06
N ARG A 46 -0.26 12.46 1.33
CA ARG A 46 0.99 12.27 0.56
C ARG A 46 1.54 10.86 0.70
N ARG A 47 1.46 10.29 1.91
CA ARG A 47 1.87 8.89 2.16
C ARG A 47 1.01 7.90 1.37
N VAL A 48 -0.31 8.09 1.34
CA VAL A 48 -1.22 7.23 0.54
C VAL A 48 -0.86 7.32 -0.94
N VAL A 49 -0.73 8.54 -1.48
CA VAL A 49 -0.40 8.76 -2.90
C VAL A 49 0.94 8.12 -3.26
N ALA A 50 1.98 8.38 -2.47
CA ALA A 50 3.30 7.81 -2.71
C ALA A 50 3.31 6.27 -2.58
N THR A 51 2.54 5.73 -1.64
CA THR A 51 2.44 4.27 -1.47
C THR A 51 1.75 3.63 -2.67
N VAL A 52 0.58 4.16 -3.08
CA VAL A 52 -0.15 3.64 -4.24
C VAL A 52 0.74 3.66 -5.48
N ASP A 53 1.44 4.76 -5.75
CA ASP A 53 2.34 4.84 -6.90
C ASP A 53 3.48 3.81 -6.82
N ASN A 54 4.05 3.58 -5.64
CA ASN A 54 5.17 2.66 -5.45
C ASN A 54 4.78 1.19 -5.42
N LEU A 55 3.53 0.83 -5.07
CA LEU A 55 3.08 -0.57 -5.07
C LEU A 55 3.19 -1.25 -6.43
N ASP A 56 3.11 -0.49 -7.52
CA ASP A 56 3.26 -0.97 -8.89
C ASP A 56 4.72 -0.92 -9.41
N ARG A 57 5.65 -0.46 -8.60
CA ARG A 57 7.08 -0.43 -8.91
C ARG A 57 7.80 -1.65 -8.34
N THR A 58 9.07 -1.80 -8.66
CA THR A 58 9.92 -2.88 -8.11
C THR A 58 10.11 -2.79 -6.60
N HIS A 59 10.06 -1.56 -6.03
CA HIS A 59 10.25 -1.29 -4.61
C HIS A 59 9.22 -0.29 -4.08
N ALA A 60 8.72 -0.56 -2.88
CA ALA A 60 7.86 0.35 -2.12
C ALA A 60 8.49 0.62 -0.75
N ALA A 61 9.12 1.78 -0.61
CA ALA A 61 9.88 2.13 0.58
C ALA A 61 8.98 2.25 1.84
N PRO A 62 9.23 1.47 2.92
CA PRO A 62 8.34 1.47 4.11
C PRO A 62 8.19 2.83 4.79
N ARG A 63 9.18 3.70 4.68
CA ARG A 63 9.12 5.06 5.25
C ARG A 63 8.01 5.93 4.67
N LEU A 64 7.53 5.59 3.46
CA LEU A 64 6.45 6.32 2.78
C LEU A 64 5.06 5.75 3.08
N TRP A 65 4.97 4.61 3.77
CA TRP A 65 3.69 3.98 4.01
C TRP A 65 2.81 4.80 4.96
N PRO A 66 1.49 4.84 4.74
CA PRO A 66 0.55 5.44 5.65
C PRO A 66 0.28 4.58 6.89
N VAL A 67 0.86 3.38 6.94
CA VAL A 67 0.67 2.40 8.01
C VAL A 67 2.02 1.95 8.57
N VAL A 68 2.00 1.59 9.86
CA VAL A 68 3.16 1.04 10.54
C VAL A 68 3.45 -0.35 9.97
N PRO A 69 4.71 -0.66 9.59
CA PRO A 69 5.07 -1.97 9.10
C PRO A 69 4.77 -3.08 10.11
N ALA A 70 4.41 -4.27 9.62
CA ALA A 70 4.20 -5.44 10.47
C ALA A 70 5.43 -5.71 11.35
N PRO A 71 5.24 -5.95 12.66
CA PRO A 71 6.35 -6.13 13.61
C PRO A 71 7.13 -7.42 13.34
N GLY A 72 8.30 -7.53 13.97
CA GLY A 72 9.17 -8.70 13.87
C GLY A 72 9.96 -8.78 12.56
N ARG A 73 10.67 -9.91 12.40
CA ARG A 73 11.53 -10.17 11.25
C ARG A 73 10.82 -11.09 10.26
N PHE A 74 11.14 -10.96 8.99
CA PHE A 74 10.77 -11.96 7.99
C PHE A 74 11.45 -13.27 8.35
N ALA A 75 10.67 -14.34 8.46
CA ALA A 75 11.14 -15.66 8.89
C ALA A 75 11.17 -16.65 7.73
N THR A 76 12.21 -17.45 7.68
CA THR A 76 12.37 -18.56 6.73
C THR A 76 12.56 -19.87 7.48
N VAL A 77 12.30 -20.97 6.80
CA VAL A 77 12.61 -22.34 7.22
C VAL A 77 13.46 -23.01 6.16
N ARG A 78 14.43 -23.83 6.58
CA ARG A 78 15.23 -24.61 5.66
C ARG A 78 14.50 -25.90 5.29
N ALA A 79 14.34 -26.15 3.99
CA ALA A 79 13.79 -27.40 3.47
C ALA A 79 14.82 -28.52 3.49
N GLY A 80 14.37 -29.76 3.27
CA GLY A 80 15.25 -30.94 3.28
C GLY A 80 16.32 -30.96 2.17
N ASP A 81 16.08 -30.23 1.08
CA ASP A 81 17.03 -30.02 -0.02
C ASP A 81 18.02 -28.87 0.24
N GLY A 82 17.94 -28.23 1.41
CA GLY A 82 18.79 -27.12 1.80
C GLY A 82 18.31 -25.74 1.32
N SER A 83 17.23 -25.66 0.53
CA SER A 83 16.65 -24.38 0.10
C SER A 83 15.97 -23.65 1.27
N GLU A 84 15.87 -22.33 1.18
CA GLU A 84 15.12 -21.54 2.16
C GLU A 84 13.71 -21.25 1.63
N GLN A 85 12.72 -21.41 2.50
CA GLN A 85 11.32 -21.21 2.19
C GLN A 85 10.69 -20.21 3.16
N ILE A 86 9.66 -19.49 2.70
CA ILE A 86 8.89 -18.59 3.57
C ILE A 86 8.25 -19.40 4.70
N ALA A 87 8.58 -19.07 5.95
CA ALA A 87 8.01 -19.76 7.10
C ALA A 87 6.52 -19.44 7.26
N PRO A 88 5.68 -20.41 7.63
CA PRO A 88 4.25 -20.19 7.91
C PRO A 88 4.00 -19.10 8.96
N ALA A 89 4.91 -18.90 9.89
CA ALA A 89 4.84 -17.86 10.91
C ALA A 89 4.71 -16.43 10.34
N ASN A 90 5.10 -16.19 9.08
CA ASN A 90 4.87 -14.89 8.47
C ASN A 90 3.38 -14.57 8.28
N ALA A 91 2.52 -15.55 8.01
CA ALA A 91 1.07 -15.33 7.91
C ALA A 91 0.52 -14.74 9.23
N SER A 92 0.92 -15.28 10.37
CA SER A 92 0.53 -14.76 11.69
C SER A 92 1.04 -13.35 11.95
N ARG A 93 2.20 -12.99 11.41
CA ARG A 93 2.77 -11.64 11.50
C ARG A 93 1.91 -10.58 10.82
N TYR A 94 1.26 -10.92 9.71
CA TYR A 94 0.40 -10.02 8.95
C TYR A 94 -1.06 -10.03 9.39
N ALA A 95 -1.49 -11.05 10.14
CA ALA A 95 -2.88 -11.20 10.57
C ALA A 95 -3.44 -9.96 11.30
N PRO A 96 -2.73 -9.27 12.23
CA PRO A 96 -3.25 -8.06 12.86
C PRO A 96 -3.49 -6.92 11.87
N PHE A 97 -2.62 -6.75 10.89
CA PHE A 97 -2.77 -5.74 9.83
C PHE A 97 -3.98 -6.05 8.94
N VAL A 98 -4.14 -7.29 8.52
CA VAL A 98 -5.28 -7.71 7.68
C VAL A 98 -6.59 -7.55 8.46
N ALA A 99 -6.65 -7.95 9.73
CA ALA A 99 -7.81 -7.75 10.59
C ALA A 99 -8.14 -6.25 10.77
N PHE A 100 -7.12 -5.40 10.91
CA PHE A 100 -7.30 -3.95 10.94
C PHE A 100 -7.95 -3.44 9.64
N VAL A 101 -7.43 -3.83 8.46
CA VAL A 101 -7.99 -3.41 7.16
C VAL A 101 -9.42 -3.92 7.00
N GLU A 102 -9.73 -5.14 7.43
CA GLU A 102 -11.08 -5.70 7.38
C GLU A 102 -12.08 -4.97 8.28
N SER A 103 -11.64 -4.50 9.43
CA SER A 103 -12.49 -3.78 10.39
C SER A 103 -12.97 -2.42 9.87
N ILE A 104 -12.28 -1.85 8.88
CA ILE A 104 -12.66 -0.56 8.29
C ILE A 104 -13.91 -0.72 7.44
N ASP A 105 -14.95 0.05 7.72
CA ASP A 105 -16.15 0.11 6.87
C ASP A 105 -15.80 0.65 5.47
N THR A 106 -16.02 -0.18 4.46
CA THR A 106 -15.62 0.12 3.07
C THR A 106 -16.41 1.30 2.48
N ALA A 107 -17.69 1.43 2.82
CA ALA A 107 -18.51 2.53 2.29
C ALA A 107 -18.08 3.87 2.90
N ARG A 108 -17.81 3.89 4.21
CA ARG A 108 -17.30 5.08 4.90
C ARG A 108 -15.89 5.45 4.42
N ALA A 109 -15.02 4.45 4.19
CA ALA A 109 -13.69 4.70 3.63
C ALA A 109 -13.77 5.29 2.21
N ALA A 110 -14.64 4.76 1.37
CA ALA A 110 -14.88 5.29 0.03
C ALA A 110 -15.46 6.71 0.06
N ALA A 111 -16.39 7.00 0.96
CA ALA A 111 -16.94 8.34 1.14
C ALA A 111 -15.86 9.35 1.55
N LEU A 112 -14.96 8.99 2.49
CA LEU A 112 -13.83 9.83 2.86
C LEU A 112 -12.85 10.01 1.70
N TYR A 113 -12.58 8.96 0.93
CA TYR A 113 -11.74 9.05 -0.25
C TYR A 113 -12.30 10.06 -1.26
N VAL A 114 -13.58 10.01 -1.55
CA VAL A 114 -14.25 10.98 -2.45
C VAL A 114 -14.20 12.39 -1.88
N GLN A 115 -14.49 12.57 -0.60
CA GLN A 115 -14.42 13.86 0.08
C GLN A 115 -13.02 14.48 0.01
N TRP A 116 -11.96 13.67 0.15
CA TRP A 116 -10.57 14.14 0.13
C TRP A 116 -9.91 14.02 -1.25
N TYR A 117 -10.66 13.62 -2.27
CA TYR A 117 -10.12 13.43 -3.61
C TYR A 117 -9.34 14.65 -4.15
N PRO A 118 -9.78 15.90 -3.96
CA PRO A 118 -8.99 17.05 -4.40
C PRO A 118 -7.58 17.10 -3.79
N MET A 119 -7.45 16.69 -2.52
CA MET A 119 -6.15 16.65 -1.83
C MET A 119 -5.26 15.52 -2.36
N PHE A 120 -5.83 14.33 -2.60
CA PHE A 120 -5.11 13.21 -3.24
C PHE A 120 -4.66 13.59 -4.64
N GLN A 121 -5.52 14.23 -5.42
CA GLN A 121 -5.20 14.66 -6.78
C GLN A 121 -4.11 15.72 -6.80
N GLN A 122 -4.12 16.66 -5.88
CA GLN A 122 -3.06 17.65 -5.74
C GLN A 122 -1.72 16.99 -5.38
N ALA A 123 -1.70 16.12 -4.36
CA ALA A 123 -0.50 15.38 -3.96
C ALA A 123 0.06 14.52 -5.11
N TYR A 124 -0.81 13.98 -5.96
CA TYR A 124 -0.40 13.20 -7.12
C TYR A 124 0.26 14.06 -8.21
N ARG A 125 -0.26 15.26 -8.44
CA ARG A 125 0.38 16.24 -9.34
C ARG A 125 1.75 16.68 -8.83
N GLU A 126 1.85 16.95 -7.51
CA GLU A 126 3.11 17.29 -6.83
C GLU A 126 4.13 16.15 -6.89
N LEU A 127 3.69 14.89 -6.92
CA LEU A 127 4.55 13.72 -7.08
C LEU A 127 5.18 13.59 -8.48
N GLY A 128 4.71 14.41 -9.45
CA GLY A 128 5.27 14.46 -10.79
C GLY A 128 4.31 14.02 -11.92
N TYR A 129 3.01 13.93 -11.63
CA TYR A 129 1.98 13.53 -12.61
C TYR A 129 0.97 14.65 -12.88
N PRO A 130 1.37 15.78 -13.48
CA PRO A 130 0.51 16.97 -13.63
C PRO A 130 -0.74 16.72 -14.48
N GLN A 131 -0.69 15.77 -15.42
CA GLN A 131 -1.77 15.42 -16.34
C GLN A 131 -2.53 14.13 -15.93
N GLY A 132 -2.06 13.43 -14.90
CA GLY A 132 -2.64 12.16 -14.47
C GLY A 132 -3.78 12.34 -13.48
N TYR A 133 -4.70 11.37 -13.46
CA TYR A 133 -5.75 11.28 -12.44
C TYR A 133 -5.37 10.23 -11.39
N PHE A 134 -5.37 10.64 -10.13
CA PHE A 134 -5.02 9.73 -9.03
C PHE A 134 -6.01 8.56 -8.90
N ASN A 135 -7.30 8.80 -9.21
CA ASN A 135 -8.31 7.73 -9.18
C ASN A 135 -7.99 6.62 -10.19
N ASP A 136 -7.55 6.97 -11.41
CA ASP A 136 -7.18 5.98 -12.43
C ASP A 136 -5.96 5.17 -11.97
N ARG A 137 -4.98 5.85 -11.37
CA ARG A 137 -3.81 5.19 -10.78
C ARG A 137 -4.20 4.24 -9.64
N MET A 138 -5.08 4.67 -8.74
CA MET A 138 -5.61 3.86 -7.63
C MET A 138 -6.29 2.60 -8.16
N VAL A 139 -7.20 2.74 -9.11
CA VAL A 139 -7.92 1.62 -9.73
C VAL A 139 -6.95 0.66 -10.42
N ALA A 140 -6.02 1.17 -11.22
CA ALA A 140 -5.03 0.35 -11.93
C ALA A 140 -4.15 -0.45 -10.97
N VAL A 141 -3.71 0.16 -9.87
CA VAL A 141 -2.89 -0.52 -8.85
C VAL A 141 -3.71 -1.59 -8.13
N ILE A 142 -4.97 -1.31 -7.77
CA ILE A 142 -5.85 -2.32 -7.15
C ILE A 142 -6.05 -3.49 -8.12
N ASP A 143 -6.34 -3.24 -9.40
CA ASP A 143 -6.53 -4.29 -10.40
C ASP A 143 -5.28 -5.18 -10.53
N ARG A 144 -4.09 -4.59 -10.49
CA ARG A 144 -2.84 -5.34 -10.50
C ARG A 144 -2.65 -6.18 -9.23
N LEU A 145 -3.00 -5.65 -8.06
CA LEU A 145 -2.98 -6.42 -6.81
C LEU A 145 -3.96 -7.59 -6.83
N LEU A 146 -5.16 -7.38 -7.36
CA LEU A 146 -6.16 -8.44 -7.53
C LEU A 146 -5.69 -9.53 -8.49
N ALA A 147 -4.96 -9.16 -9.54
CA ALA A 147 -4.38 -10.08 -10.52
C ALA A 147 -3.09 -10.79 -10.04
N THR A 148 -2.61 -10.51 -8.83
CA THR A 148 -1.42 -11.19 -8.27
C THR A 148 -1.62 -12.70 -8.30
N PRO A 149 -0.68 -13.50 -8.87
CA PRO A 149 -0.79 -14.95 -8.91
C PRO A 149 -0.83 -15.56 -7.51
N GLU A 150 -1.42 -16.75 -7.41
CA GLU A 150 -1.57 -17.48 -6.15
C GLU A 150 -0.84 -18.85 -6.24
N PRO A 151 0.50 -18.83 -6.27
CA PRO A 151 1.29 -20.06 -6.32
C PRO A 151 1.10 -20.87 -5.04
N ALA A 152 1.13 -22.20 -5.17
CA ALA A 152 1.03 -23.10 -4.02
C ALA A 152 2.24 -22.91 -3.07
N PRO A 153 2.01 -22.73 -1.75
CA PRO A 153 3.10 -22.72 -0.79
C PRO A 153 3.73 -24.11 -0.60
N PRO A 154 4.96 -24.21 -0.09
CA PRO A 154 5.82 -23.11 0.35
C PRO A 154 6.56 -22.43 -0.79
N LEU A 155 6.75 -21.11 -0.69
CA LEU A 155 7.52 -20.34 -1.67
C LEU A 155 8.98 -20.31 -1.29
N THR A 156 9.85 -20.66 -2.23
CA THR A 156 11.29 -20.64 -2.05
C THR A 156 11.84 -19.22 -2.19
N VAL A 157 12.72 -18.85 -1.27
CA VAL A 157 13.40 -17.55 -1.24
C VAL A 157 14.90 -17.74 -1.12
N ARG A 158 15.66 -16.74 -1.50
CA ARG A 158 17.11 -16.68 -1.31
C ARG A 158 17.51 -15.37 -0.68
N LEU A 159 18.52 -15.41 0.15
CA LEU A 159 19.14 -14.20 0.69
C LEU A 159 20.01 -13.57 -0.40
N THR A 160 19.76 -12.30 -0.70
CA THR A 160 20.60 -11.56 -1.65
C THR A 160 21.98 -11.36 -1.07
N GLU A 161 23.00 -11.82 -1.77
CA GLU A 161 24.41 -11.57 -1.41
C GLU A 161 24.76 -10.10 -1.66
N VAL A 162 25.20 -9.43 -0.62
CA VAL A 162 25.74 -8.08 -0.75
C VAL A 162 27.26 -8.18 -0.85
N LYS A 163 27.76 -7.93 -2.05
CA LYS A 163 29.20 -7.82 -2.27
C LYS A 163 29.69 -6.49 -1.70
N GLY A 164 30.31 -6.53 -0.52
CA GLY A 164 30.88 -5.35 0.14
C GLY A 164 31.61 -5.73 1.43
N PRO A 165 32.54 -4.88 1.91
CA PRO A 165 33.35 -5.15 3.09
C PRO A 165 32.57 -5.10 4.40
N ILE A 166 31.33 -4.57 4.39
CA ILE A 166 30.50 -4.41 5.59
C ILE A 166 29.34 -5.39 5.51
N ALA A 167 29.26 -6.32 6.47
CA ALA A 167 28.13 -7.23 6.61
C ALA A 167 26.86 -6.45 6.94
N SER A 168 25.72 -6.89 6.39
CA SER A 168 24.44 -6.24 6.67
C SER A 168 23.97 -6.54 8.08
N GLU A 169 23.65 -5.51 8.85
CA GLU A 169 23.03 -5.64 10.17
C GLU A 169 21.61 -6.21 10.10
N ARG A 170 20.95 -6.14 8.95
CA ARG A 170 19.56 -6.57 8.75
C ARG A 170 19.39 -7.47 7.52
N PRO A 171 20.03 -8.66 7.48
CA PRO A 171 19.98 -9.55 6.32
C PRO A 171 18.55 -10.00 5.99
N TRP A 172 17.65 -10.12 6.97
CA TRP A 172 16.26 -10.55 6.81
C TRP A 172 15.38 -9.63 5.95
N VAL A 173 15.81 -8.42 5.62
CA VAL A 173 15.09 -7.53 4.69
C VAL A 173 15.45 -7.75 3.23
N ARG A 174 16.39 -8.66 2.94
CA ARG A 174 16.99 -8.88 1.62
C ARG A 174 16.65 -10.22 0.99
N TYR A 175 15.58 -10.86 1.46
CA TYR A 175 15.12 -12.07 0.82
C TYR A 175 14.40 -11.74 -0.49
N GLU A 176 14.79 -12.43 -1.57
CA GLU A 176 14.18 -12.42 -2.89
C GLU A 176 13.48 -13.75 -3.14
N PHE A 177 12.47 -13.78 -4.00
CA PHE A 177 11.92 -15.05 -4.47
C PHE A 177 12.96 -15.76 -5.32
N ALA A 178 13.10 -17.07 -5.11
CA ALA A 178 14.01 -17.88 -5.93
C ALA A 178 13.50 -18.03 -7.37
N ASP A 179 12.17 -18.03 -7.55
CA ASP A 179 11.52 -18.00 -8.86
C ASP A 179 11.64 -16.58 -9.46
N PRO A 180 12.34 -16.41 -10.60
CA PRO A 180 12.50 -15.12 -11.26
C PRO A 180 11.17 -14.48 -11.70
N ALA A 181 10.15 -15.28 -12.02
CA ALA A 181 8.84 -14.76 -12.41
C ALA A 181 8.13 -14.11 -11.22
N LEU A 182 8.25 -14.68 -10.01
CA LEU A 182 7.72 -14.08 -8.80
C LEU A 182 8.54 -12.86 -8.36
N GLU A 183 9.86 -12.89 -8.53
CA GLU A 183 10.71 -11.75 -8.15
C GLU A 183 10.53 -10.55 -9.09
N ALA A 184 10.19 -10.78 -10.35
CA ALA A 184 9.88 -9.72 -11.32
C ALA A 184 8.54 -9.00 -11.06
N LEU A 185 7.70 -9.53 -10.19
CA LEU A 185 6.42 -8.92 -9.84
C LEU A 185 6.61 -7.56 -9.15
N PRO A 186 5.64 -6.63 -9.28
CA PRO A 186 5.63 -5.38 -8.55
C PRO A 186 5.67 -5.58 -7.02
N ALA A 187 6.15 -4.58 -6.32
CA ALA A 187 6.32 -4.62 -4.86
C ALA A 187 5.04 -5.01 -4.12
N GLY A 188 3.89 -4.47 -4.51
CA GLY A 188 2.60 -4.80 -3.90
C GLY A 188 2.23 -6.27 -4.07
N SER A 189 2.45 -6.85 -5.25
CA SER A 189 2.23 -8.28 -5.51
C SER A 189 3.17 -9.13 -4.66
N LYS A 190 4.46 -8.77 -4.58
CA LYS A 190 5.43 -9.46 -3.72
C LYS A 190 5.06 -9.39 -2.23
N MET A 191 4.46 -8.28 -1.78
CA MET A 191 3.94 -8.17 -0.41
C MET A 191 2.79 -9.15 -0.16
N LEU A 192 1.83 -9.27 -1.07
CA LEU A 192 0.73 -10.22 -0.97
C LEU A 192 1.24 -11.66 -0.88
N LEU A 193 2.20 -12.04 -1.73
CA LEU A 193 2.79 -13.38 -1.70
C LEU A 193 3.48 -13.70 -0.35
N ARG A 194 4.15 -12.70 0.24
CA ARG A 194 4.83 -12.84 1.54
C ARG A 194 3.88 -12.95 2.73
N MET A 195 2.64 -12.47 2.59
CA MET A 195 1.60 -12.60 3.62
C MET A 195 1.02 -14.01 3.73
N GLY A 196 1.23 -14.84 2.70
CA GLY A 196 0.60 -16.15 2.57
C GLY A 196 -0.81 -16.08 1.96
N PRO A 197 -1.31 -17.20 1.41
CA PRO A 197 -2.52 -17.21 0.59
C PRO A 197 -3.77 -16.73 1.34
N GLU A 198 -3.96 -17.16 2.59
CA GLU A 198 -5.13 -16.78 3.38
C GLU A 198 -5.21 -15.26 3.59
N GLN A 199 -4.12 -14.65 4.07
CA GLN A 199 -4.10 -13.21 4.34
C GLN A 199 -4.19 -12.40 3.04
N ALA A 200 -3.57 -12.89 1.96
CA ALA A 200 -3.65 -12.26 0.65
C ALA A 200 -5.09 -12.25 0.11
N GLN A 201 -5.82 -13.37 0.19
CA GLN A 201 -7.21 -13.45 -0.25
C GLN A 201 -8.13 -12.51 0.54
N ARG A 202 -8.00 -12.47 1.86
CA ARG A 202 -8.76 -11.55 2.72
C ARG A 202 -8.53 -10.10 2.31
N LEU A 203 -7.27 -9.71 2.12
CA LEU A 203 -6.93 -8.36 1.69
C LEU A 203 -7.43 -8.05 0.28
N LYS A 204 -7.30 -8.98 -0.67
CA LYS A 204 -7.86 -8.86 -2.03
C LYS A 204 -9.39 -8.66 -1.99
N GLY A 205 -10.11 -9.41 -1.16
CA GLY A 205 -11.56 -9.21 -0.98
C GLY A 205 -11.91 -7.79 -0.56
N LYS A 206 -11.15 -7.22 0.38
CA LYS A 206 -11.34 -5.84 0.84
C LYS A 206 -10.99 -4.81 -0.25
N LEU A 207 -9.91 -5.03 -0.99
CA LEU A 207 -9.51 -4.19 -2.11
C LEU A 207 -10.56 -4.19 -3.23
N ALA A 208 -11.12 -5.35 -3.57
CA ALA A 208 -12.19 -5.46 -4.57
C ALA A 208 -13.45 -4.69 -4.16
N ALA A 209 -13.85 -4.80 -2.89
CA ALA A 209 -14.98 -4.06 -2.35
C ALA A 209 -14.74 -2.53 -2.38
N PHE A 210 -13.54 -2.09 -1.99
CA PHE A 210 -13.17 -0.67 -2.05
C PHE A 210 -13.14 -0.14 -3.49
N ARG A 211 -12.52 -0.90 -4.42
CA ARG A 211 -12.52 -0.57 -5.85
C ARG A 211 -13.94 -0.37 -6.39
N ALA A 212 -14.83 -1.32 -6.11
CA ALA A 212 -16.22 -1.22 -6.54
C ALA A 212 -16.94 0.01 -5.95
N ALA A 213 -16.61 0.40 -4.72
CA ALA A 213 -17.20 1.57 -4.08
C ALA A 213 -16.72 2.88 -4.71
N ILE A 214 -15.41 3.06 -4.94
CA ILE A 214 -14.85 4.29 -5.53
C ILE A 214 -15.21 4.45 -7.01
N THR A 215 -15.32 3.37 -7.78
CA THR A 215 -15.70 3.44 -9.20
C THR A 215 -17.19 3.79 -9.38
N ARG A 216 -18.06 3.44 -8.43
CA ARG A 216 -19.47 3.85 -8.44
C ARG A 216 -19.65 5.31 -8.01
N ALA A 217 -18.81 5.80 -7.12
CA ALA A 217 -18.88 7.15 -6.56
C ALA A 217 -18.18 8.21 -7.42
N ALA A 218 -17.34 7.80 -8.39
CA ALA A 218 -16.68 8.73 -9.30
C ALA A 218 -17.72 9.44 -10.17
N PRO A 219 -17.75 10.77 -10.20
CA PRO A 219 -18.59 11.49 -11.18
C PRO A 219 -18.14 11.10 -12.60
N ARG A 220 -19.11 10.79 -13.46
CA ARG A 220 -18.90 10.56 -14.90
C ARG A 220 -18.56 11.85 -15.61
#